data_18f2d7a265a6f331df060eb70b294924
#
_entry.id   18f2d7a265a6f331df060eb70b294924
#
_cell.length_a   1.000
_cell.length_b   1.000
_cell.length_c   1.000
_cell.angle_alpha   90.00
_cell.angle_beta   90.00
_cell.angle_gamma   90.00
#
_symmetry.space_group_name_H-M   'P 1'
#
loop_
_entity.id
_entity.type
_entity.pdbx_description
1 polymer ?
#
loop_
_entity_poly.entity_id
_entity_poly.type
_entity_poly.pdbx_seq_one_letter_code
_entity_poly.pdbx_strand_id
1 'polypeptide(L)'
;MTLKDVLLCGGFSVALPVGQTLFKFAAIQNEKMTGPLVLRLATNGPLVGAFAWYGLTALFWFYILTRVPLSLAYAFSIVGSGLVPLVAWLVFKEPLDWRFPVGYLLMLSGFAVIMLGQRAVI
;
A
#
# COMPACT_ATOMS: atom_id res chain seq x y z
N MET A 1 -2.07 21.07 -6.51
CA MET A 1 -1.33 19.87 -6.95
C MET A 1 -1.09 19.92 -8.44
N THR A 2 0.10 19.52 -8.86
CA THR A 2 0.42 19.40 -10.28
C THR A 2 0.21 17.96 -10.74
N LEU A 3 0.25 17.75 -12.05
CA LEU A 3 0.19 16.39 -12.60
C LEU A 3 1.32 15.51 -12.07
N LYS A 4 2.52 16.08 -11.92
CA LYS A 4 3.66 15.36 -11.34
C LYS A 4 3.34 14.87 -9.93
N ASP A 5 2.70 15.70 -9.11
CA ASP A 5 2.34 15.33 -7.75
C ASP A 5 1.30 14.20 -7.74
N VAL A 6 0.33 14.25 -8.65
CA VAL A 6 -0.66 13.17 -8.78
C VAL A 6 0.02 11.86 -9.18
N LEU A 7 0.96 11.91 -10.12
CA LEU A 7 1.71 10.73 -10.54
C LEU A 7 2.57 10.16 -9.42
N LEU A 8 3.19 11.03 -8.62
CA LEU A 8 3.99 10.59 -7.47
C LEU A 8 3.12 9.90 -6.43
N CYS A 9 1.98 10.49 -6.08
CA CYS A 9 1.06 9.90 -5.12
C CYS A 9 0.47 8.59 -5.64
N GLY A 10 0.13 8.54 -6.93
CA GLY A 10 -0.38 7.33 -7.57
C GLY A 10 0.65 6.21 -7.56
N GLY A 11 1.91 6.55 -7.87
CA GLY A 11 3.01 5.59 -7.82
C GLY A 11 3.22 5.03 -6.42
N PHE A 12 3.17 5.89 -5.41
CA PHE A 12 3.28 5.46 -4.02
C PHE A 12 2.12 4.53 -3.63
N SER A 13 0.88 4.87 -4.04
CA SER A 13 -0.27 4.03 -3.71
C SER A 13 -0.19 2.65 -4.34
N VAL A 14 0.45 2.51 -5.50
CA VAL A 14 0.69 1.20 -6.11
C VAL A 14 1.83 0.46 -5.39
N ALA A 15 2.81 1.19 -4.86
CA ALA A 15 3.92 0.58 -4.13
C ALA A 15 3.48 -0.06 -2.81
N LEU A 16 2.43 0.45 -2.16
CA LEU A 16 1.95 -0.08 -0.89
C LEU A 16 1.50 -1.54 -0.98
N PRO A 17 0.68 -1.96 -1.96
CA PRO A 17 0.29 -3.37 -2.07
C PRO A 17 1.47 -4.31 -2.31
N VAL A 18 2.51 -3.84 -2.98
CA VAL A 18 3.73 -4.64 -3.19
C VAL A 18 4.36 -4.99 -1.85
N GLY A 19 4.53 -3.99 -0.97
CA GLY A 19 5.07 -4.22 0.36
C GLY A 19 4.19 -5.15 1.20
N GLN A 20 2.87 -4.98 1.14
CA GLN A 20 1.94 -5.84 1.85
C GLN A 20 2.01 -7.29 1.36
N THR A 21 2.18 -7.47 0.05
CA THR A 21 2.36 -8.81 -0.54
C THR A 21 3.63 -9.46 -0.02
N LEU A 22 4.72 -8.71 0.08
CA LEU A 22 5.98 -9.21 0.65
C LEU A 22 5.80 -9.63 2.11
N PHE A 23 5.08 -8.85 2.91
CA PHE A 23 4.79 -9.21 4.29
C PHE A 23 3.96 -10.49 4.39
N LYS A 24 3.00 -10.68 3.49
CA LYS A 24 2.20 -11.91 3.50
C LYS A 24 3.07 -13.13 3.15
N PHE A 25 3.93 -13.02 2.16
CA PHE A 25 4.89 -14.09 1.85
C PHE A 25 5.79 -14.38 3.05
N ALA A 26 6.25 -13.34 3.73
CA ALA A 26 7.07 -13.49 4.93
C ALA A 26 6.32 -14.23 6.05
N ALA A 27 5.05 -13.91 6.24
CA ALA A 27 4.21 -14.57 7.24
C ALA A 27 4.04 -16.06 6.91
N ILE A 28 3.81 -16.40 5.65
CA ILE A 28 3.70 -17.78 5.21
C ILE A 28 5.03 -18.52 5.45
N GLN A 29 6.14 -17.88 5.11
CA GLN A 29 7.48 -18.45 5.33
C GLN A 29 7.73 -18.69 6.83
N ASN A 30 7.33 -17.76 7.69
CA ASN A 30 7.54 -17.85 9.12
C ASN A 30 6.84 -19.09 9.72
N GLU A 31 5.68 -19.46 9.21
CA GLU A 31 4.96 -20.65 9.67
C GLU A 31 5.75 -21.94 9.45
N LYS A 32 6.65 -21.96 8.47
CA LYS A 32 7.47 -23.11 8.12
C LYS A 32 8.83 -23.13 8.82
N MET A 33 9.15 -22.06 9.56
CA MET A 33 10.44 -21.90 10.21
C MET A 33 10.36 -22.29 11.66
N THR A 34 11.49 -22.82 12.17
CA THR A 34 11.63 -23.20 13.58
C THR A 34 12.84 -22.48 14.17
N GLY A 35 12.90 -22.39 15.50
CA GLY A 35 14.01 -21.78 16.20
C GLY A 35 13.68 -20.47 16.87
N PRO A 36 14.69 -19.74 17.39
CA PRO A 36 14.48 -18.47 18.10
C PRO A 36 13.85 -17.42 17.18
N LEU A 37 13.02 -16.57 17.74
CA LEU A 37 12.31 -15.54 16.97
C LEU A 37 13.28 -14.63 16.20
N VAL A 38 14.33 -14.16 16.87
CA VAL A 38 15.30 -13.24 16.24
C VAL A 38 15.94 -13.88 15.01
N LEU A 39 16.36 -15.14 15.13
CA LEU A 39 16.97 -15.85 14.03
C LEU A 39 15.99 -16.09 12.87
N ARG A 40 14.74 -16.44 13.21
CA ARG A 40 13.70 -16.64 12.18
C ARG A 40 13.45 -15.36 11.39
N LEU A 41 13.37 -14.22 12.07
CA LEU A 41 13.15 -12.93 11.42
C LEU A 41 14.35 -12.54 10.54
N ALA A 42 15.56 -12.71 11.05
CA ALA A 42 16.78 -12.35 10.33
C ALA A 42 17.00 -13.20 9.08
N THR A 43 16.55 -14.46 9.09
CA THR A 43 16.74 -15.38 7.98
C THR A 43 15.52 -15.49 7.06
N ASN A 44 14.43 -14.79 7.38
CA ASN A 44 13.23 -14.76 6.53
C ASN A 44 13.47 -13.80 5.37
N GLY A 45 13.81 -14.35 4.19
CA GLY A 45 14.12 -13.56 3.00
C GLY A 45 13.01 -12.58 2.61
N PRO A 46 11.74 -13.03 2.46
CA PRO A 46 10.65 -12.12 2.14
C PRO A 46 10.46 -11.00 3.16
N LEU A 47 10.70 -11.27 4.44
CA LEU A 47 10.59 -10.24 5.49
C LEU A 47 11.68 -9.18 5.33
N VAL A 48 12.92 -9.61 5.09
CA VAL A 48 14.03 -8.68 4.84
C VAL A 48 13.74 -7.83 3.60
N GLY A 49 13.24 -8.47 2.55
CA GLY A 49 12.83 -7.76 1.33
C GLY A 49 11.71 -6.76 1.58
N ALA A 50 10.74 -7.12 2.43
CA ALA A 50 9.66 -6.21 2.79
C ALA A 50 10.18 -4.97 3.54
N PHE A 51 11.07 -5.18 4.50
CA PHE A 51 11.67 -4.05 5.23
C PHE A 51 12.48 -3.14 4.30
N ALA A 52 13.24 -3.72 3.38
CA ALA A 52 13.98 -2.93 2.39
C ALA A 52 13.02 -2.12 1.51
N TRP A 53 11.94 -2.74 1.05
CA TRP A 53 10.93 -2.07 0.25
C TRP A 53 10.28 -0.91 1.01
N TYR A 54 9.91 -1.15 2.27
CA TYR A 54 9.31 -0.11 3.09
C TYR A 54 10.29 1.00 3.43
N GLY A 55 11.58 0.69 3.58
CA GLY A 55 12.61 1.71 3.75
C GLY A 55 12.66 2.64 2.54
N LEU A 56 12.67 2.07 1.33
CA LEU A 56 12.66 2.85 0.10
C LEU A 56 11.36 3.64 -0.06
N THR A 57 10.23 3.04 0.23
CA THR A 57 8.94 3.73 0.13
C THR A 57 8.80 4.81 1.19
N ALA A 58 9.44 4.65 2.34
CA ALA A 58 9.47 5.70 3.36
C ALA A 58 10.20 6.95 2.86
N LEU A 59 11.30 6.77 2.14
CA LEU A 59 12.01 7.88 1.52
C LEU A 59 11.17 8.54 0.43
N PHE A 60 10.49 7.74 -0.35
CA PHE A 60 9.57 8.23 -1.37
C PHE A 60 8.42 9.02 -0.73
N TRP A 61 7.86 8.50 0.35
CA TRP A 61 6.81 9.18 1.10
C TRP A 61 7.28 10.53 1.64
N PHE A 62 8.48 10.56 2.19
CA PHE A 62 9.07 11.82 2.65
C PHE A 62 9.15 12.85 1.51
N TYR A 63 9.62 12.42 0.34
CA TYR A 63 9.69 13.29 -0.83
C TYR A 63 8.32 13.83 -1.23
N ILE A 64 7.31 12.96 -1.25
CA ILE A 64 5.95 13.36 -1.58
C ILE A 64 5.45 14.44 -0.62
N LEU A 65 5.72 14.28 0.67
CA LEU A 65 5.28 15.23 1.69
C LEU A 65 5.97 16.59 1.58
N THR A 66 7.10 16.67 0.90
CA THR A 66 7.71 17.98 0.61
C THR A 66 6.95 18.75 -0.45
N ARG A 67 6.08 18.09 -1.20
CA ARG A 67 5.36 18.69 -2.32
C ARG A 67 3.85 18.73 -2.13
N VAL A 68 3.30 17.86 -1.31
CA VAL A 68 1.85 17.61 -1.21
C VAL A 68 1.45 17.65 0.25
N PRO A 69 0.29 18.27 0.60
CA PRO A 69 -0.21 18.20 1.96
C PRO A 69 -0.42 16.77 2.43
N LEU A 70 -0.17 16.53 3.71
CA LEU A 70 -0.28 15.19 4.31
C LEU A 70 -1.68 14.61 4.11
N SER A 71 -2.72 15.41 4.31
CA SER A 71 -4.11 14.93 4.18
C SER A 71 -4.40 14.41 2.78
N LEU A 72 -3.93 15.11 1.76
CA LEU A 72 -4.17 14.72 0.37
C LEU A 72 -3.32 13.51 -0.02
N ALA A 73 -2.05 13.50 0.36
CA ALA A 73 -1.18 12.36 0.11
C ALA A 73 -1.73 11.10 0.79
N TYR A 74 -2.25 11.23 1.99
CA TYR A 74 -2.82 10.10 2.73
C TYR A 74 -4.09 9.58 2.07
N ALA A 75 -4.91 10.46 1.48
CA ALA A 75 -6.10 10.04 0.73
C ALA A 75 -5.71 9.11 -0.44
N PHE A 76 -4.63 9.43 -1.15
CA PHE A 76 -4.11 8.54 -2.19
C PHE A 76 -3.66 7.20 -1.61
N SER A 77 -3.02 7.21 -0.44
CA SER A 77 -2.58 5.98 0.22
C SER A 77 -3.75 5.07 0.57
N ILE A 78 -4.85 5.63 1.04
CA ILE A 78 -6.05 4.87 1.39
C ILE A 78 -6.61 4.15 0.17
N VAL A 79 -6.69 4.85 -0.97
CA VAL A 79 -7.14 4.25 -2.23
C VAL A 79 -6.18 3.14 -2.66
N GLY A 80 -4.88 3.39 -2.55
CA GLY A 80 -3.87 2.39 -2.90
C GLY A 80 -3.93 1.16 -2.00
N SER A 81 -4.14 1.35 -0.70
CA SER A 81 -4.26 0.23 0.22
C SER A 81 -5.50 -0.63 -0.07
N GLY A 82 -6.49 -0.07 -0.74
CA GLY A 82 -7.64 -0.82 -1.21
C GLY A 82 -7.31 -1.86 -2.26
N LEU A 83 -6.14 -1.77 -2.92
CA LEU A 83 -5.67 -2.81 -3.83
C LEU A 83 -5.21 -4.08 -3.11
N VAL A 84 -4.93 -3.99 -1.82
CA VAL A 84 -4.43 -5.13 -1.04
C VAL A 84 -5.41 -6.31 -1.03
N PRO A 85 -6.70 -6.14 -0.75
CA PRO A 85 -7.64 -7.26 -0.85
C PRO A 85 -7.73 -7.85 -2.25
N LEU A 86 -7.59 -7.03 -3.30
CA LEU A 86 -7.59 -7.51 -4.66
C LEU A 86 -6.37 -8.42 -4.93
N VAL A 87 -5.20 -8.00 -4.48
CA VAL A 87 -3.97 -8.82 -4.56
C VAL A 87 -4.14 -10.10 -3.75
N ALA A 88 -4.71 -10.00 -2.54
CA ALA A 88 -4.95 -11.18 -1.70
C ALA A 88 -5.82 -12.20 -2.40
N TRP A 89 -6.85 -11.73 -3.10
CA TRP A 89 -7.73 -12.63 -3.85
C TRP A 89 -7.01 -13.26 -5.04
N LEU A 90 -6.24 -12.47 -5.80
CA LEU A 90 -5.58 -12.96 -7.01
C LEU A 90 -4.37 -13.85 -6.71
N VAL A 91 -3.53 -13.45 -5.75
CA VAL A 91 -2.25 -14.12 -5.48
C VAL A 91 -2.41 -15.22 -4.43
N PHE A 92 -3.10 -14.94 -3.34
CA PHE A 92 -3.23 -15.85 -2.21
C PHE A 92 -4.57 -16.60 -2.21
N LYS A 93 -5.42 -16.33 -3.18
CA LYS A 93 -6.73 -16.97 -3.35
C LYS A 93 -7.62 -16.84 -2.11
N GLU A 94 -7.48 -15.74 -1.39
CA GLU A 94 -8.34 -15.44 -0.25
C GLU A 94 -9.74 -15.08 -0.76
N PRO A 95 -10.80 -15.56 -0.10
CA PRO A 95 -12.16 -15.28 -0.57
C PRO A 95 -12.53 -13.81 -0.37
N LEU A 96 -13.17 -13.23 -1.38
CA LEU A 96 -13.78 -11.90 -1.29
C LEU A 96 -15.28 -12.06 -1.47
N ASP A 97 -16.07 -11.46 -0.57
CA ASP A 97 -17.51 -11.49 -0.72
C ASP A 97 -18.00 -10.17 -1.35
N TRP A 98 -19.32 -10.04 -1.52
CA TRP A 98 -19.93 -8.88 -2.17
C TRP A 98 -19.65 -7.56 -1.42
N ARG A 99 -19.26 -7.62 -0.14
CA ARG A 99 -19.00 -6.41 0.66
C ARG A 99 -17.74 -5.69 0.22
N PHE A 100 -16.78 -6.40 -0.36
CA PHE A 100 -15.56 -5.79 -0.84
C PHE A 100 -15.81 -4.82 -2.01
N PRO A 101 -16.52 -5.21 -3.08
CA PRO A 101 -16.84 -4.25 -4.15
C PRO A 101 -17.65 -3.06 -3.64
N VAL A 102 -18.60 -3.27 -2.75
CA VAL A 102 -19.39 -2.18 -2.17
C VAL A 102 -18.51 -1.25 -1.36
N GLY A 103 -17.65 -1.79 -0.51
CA GLY A 103 -16.70 -0.99 0.27
C GLY A 103 -15.75 -0.17 -0.61
N TYR A 104 -15.28 -0.77 -1.69
CA TYR A 104 -14.43 -0.07 -2.66
C TYR A 104 -15.15 1.10 -3.32
N LEU A 105 -16.39 0.90 -3.71
CA LEU A 105 -17.19 1.99 -4.29
C LEU A 105 -17.32 3.15 -3.30
N LEU A 106 -17.54 2.85 -2.03
CA LEU A 106 -17.60 3.87 -1.00
C LEU A 106 -16.27 4.60 -0.83
N MET A 107 -15.16 3.86 -0.83
CA MET A 107 -13.83 4.47 -0.71
C MET A 107 -13.51 5.36 -1.91
N LEU A 108 -13.79 4.89 -3.11
CA LEU A 108 -13.56 5.67 -4.32
C LEU A 108 -14.45 6.91 -4.36
N SER A 109 -15.69 6.80 -3.89
CA SER A 109 -16.59 7.94 -3.80
C SER A 109 -16.05 8.98 -2.82
N GLY A 110 -15.55 8.55 -1.66
CA GLY A 110 -14.93 9.45 -0.70
C GLY A 110 -13.69 10.11 -1.26
N PHE A 111 -12.85 9.37 -1.96
CA PHE A 111 -11.67 9.91 -2.62
C PHE A 111 -12.06 10.95 -3.67
N ALA A 112 -13.09 10.67 -4.46
CA ALA A 112 -13.56 11.60 -5.48
C ALA A 112 -14.02 12.92 -4.85
N VAL A 113 -14.70 12.87 -3.70
CA VAL A 113 -15.12 14.06 -2.99
C VAL A 113 -13.92 14.90 -2.55
N ILE A 114 -12.88 14.26 -2.05
CA ILE A 114 -11.64 14.94 -1.66
C ILE A 114 -11.00 15.62 -2.87
N MET A 115 -10.95 14.93 -4.00
CA MET A 115 -10.32 15.47 -5.21
C MET A 115 -11.12 16.63 -5.81
N LEU A 116 -12.42 16.66 -5.63
CA LEU A 116 -13.24 17.80 -6.07
C LEU A 116 -12.83 19.10 -5.40
N GLY A 117 -12.30 19.02 -4.17
CA GLY A 117 -11.77 20.18 -3.48
C GLY A 117 -10.40 20.64 -3.98
N GLN A 118 -9.75 19.87 -4.84
CA GLN A 118 -8.40 20.13 -5.32
C GLN A 118 -8.41 20.61 -6.75
N ARG A 119 -9.04 21.76 -6.98
CA ARG A 119 -9.21 22.31 -8.33
C ARG A 119 -7.92 22.67 -9.04
N ALA A 120 -6.82 22.75 -8.31
CA ALA A 120 -5.51 23.06 -8.87
C ALA A 120 -4.79 21.85 -9.45
N VAL A 121 -5.41 20.67 -9.38
CA VAL A 121 -4.85 19.46 -9.99
C VAL A 121 -5.00 19.53 -11.49
N ILE A 122 -3.89 19.38 -12.19
CA ILE A 122 -3.86 19.47 -13.64
C ILE A 122 -3.11 18.26 -14.21
#